data_7d27c72f94a9ee60bf23d66cdae97fee
#
_entry.id   7d27c72f94a9ee60bf23d66cdae97fee
#
_cell.length_a   1.000
_cell.length_b   1.000
_cell.length_c   1.000
_cell.angle_alpha   90.00
_cell.angle_beta   90.00
_cell.angle_gamma   90.00
#
_symmetry.space_group_name_H-M   'P 1'
#
loop_
_entity.id
_entity.type
_entity.pdbx_description
1 polymer ?
#
loop_
_entity_poly.entity_id
_entity_poly.type
_entity_poly.pdbx_seq_one_letter_code
_entity_poly.pdbx_strand_id
1 'polypeptide(L)'
;GDVLHFVTWGGGGWGDPLARDPALVAIEVRRGLITAEGAARYGVVLAADGSADAEATAALRDRMRADRPAELPVFDMGPPLAELLARCQEETGLPAPQRPAWA
;
A
#
# COMPACT_ATOMS: atom_id res chain seq x y z
N GLY A 1 33.46 1.13 12.46
CA GLY A 1 32.44 0.31 13.08
C GLY A 1 31.48 -0.26 12.04
N ASP A 2 30.78 -1.32 12.44
CA ASP A 2 29.81 -1.95 11.57
C ASP A 2 28.51 -1.13 11.54
N VAL A 3 27.84 -1.09 10.37
CA VAL A 3 26.54 -0.43 10.18
C VAL A 3 25.51 -1.50 9.85
N LEU A 4 24.47 -1.61 10.67
CA LEU A 4 23.30 -2.44 10.38
C LEU A 4 22.21 -1.57 9.75
N HIS A 5 21.92 -1.83 8.48
CA HIS A 5 20.79 -1.20 7.79
C HIS A 5 19.60 -2.14 7.83
N PHE A 6 18.63 -1.84 8.69
CA PHE A 6 17.41 -2.64 8.84
C PHE A 6 16.23 -1.95 8.16
N VAL A 7 15.67 -2.59 7.14
CA VAL A 7 14.50 -2.11 6.40
C VAL A 7 13.32 -3.00 6.72
N THR A 8 12.27 -2.42 7.31
CA THR A 8 11.01 -3.12 7.57
C THR A 8 10.00 -2.83 6.46
N TRP A 9 8.99 -3.67 6.38
CA TRP A 9 7.87 -3.44 5.47
C TRP A 9 7.05 -2.25 5.92
N GLY A 10 6.53 -1.49 4.96
CA GLY A 10 5.52 -0.49 5.22
C GLY A 10 4.19 -1.15 5.62
N GLY A 11 3.36 -0.40 6.34
CA GLY A 11 2.00 -0.83 6.63
C GLY A 11 1.14 -0.86 5.36
N GLY A 12 0.25 -1.85 5.26
CA GLY A 12 -0.80 -1.87 4.25
C GLY A 12 -1.87 -0.81 4.54
N GLY A 13 -2.54 -0.36 3.50
CA GLY A 13 -3.73 0.47 3.61
C GLY A 13 -4.98 -0.32 3.26
N TRP A 14 -6.13 0.24 3.59
CA TRP A 14 -7.43 -0.28 3.20
C TRP A 14 -8.21 0.78 2.42
N GLY A 15 -8.91 0.34 1.39
CA GLY A 15 -9.78 1.19 0.58
C GLY A 15 -9.06 1.95 -0.54
N ASP A 16 -9.84 2.74 -1.26
CA ASP A 16 -9.37 3.53 -2.39
C ASP A 16 -8.55 4.75 -1.91
N PRO A 17 -7.26 4.87 -2.29
CA PRO A 17 -6.46 6.05 -1.94
C PRO A 17 -7.06 7.36 -2.41
N LEU A 18 -7.81 7.37 -3.51
CA LEU A 18 -8.50 8.58 -4.01
C LEU A 18 -9.77 8.95 -3.22
N ALA A 19 -10.19 8.11 -2.27
CA ALA A 19 -11.27 8.42 -1.33
C ALA A 19 -10.77 8.99 0.00
N ARG A 20 -9.42 8.97 0.25
CA ARG A 20 -8.86 9.50 1.49
C ARG A 20 -9.12 11.00 1.61
N ASP A 21 -9.48 11.46 2.81
CA ASP A 21 -9.67 12.88 3.11
C ASP A 21 -8.40 13.68 2.77
N PRO A 22 -8.48 14.67 1.85
CA PRO A 22 -7.34 15.48 1.45
C PRO A 22 -6.70 16.25 2.62
N ALA A 23 -7.49 16.66 3.60
CA ALA A 23 -6.99 17.39 4.77
C ALA A 23 -6.09 16.49 5.63
N LEU A 24 -6.41 15.20 5.76
CA LEU A 24 -5.56 14.24 6.46
C LEU A 24 -4.23 14.03 5.72
N VAL A 25 -4.24 13.95 4.40
CA VAL A 25 -3.03 13.84 3.59
C VAL A 25 -2.14 15.08 3.79
N ALA A 26 -2.70 16.28 3.77
CA ALA A 26 -1.96 17.52 4.03
C ALA A 26 -1.33 17.53 5.44
N ILE A 27 -2.04 17.04 6.46
CA ILE A 27 -1.52 16.89 7.82
C ILE A 27 -0.34 15.91 7.85
N GLU A 28 -0.41 14.79 7.14
CA GLU A 28 0.66 13.79 7.08
C GLU A 28 1.91 14.34 6.40
N VAL A 29 1.76 15.13 5.33
CA VAL A 29 2.89 15.84 4.70
C VAL A 29 3.53 16.82 5.67
N ARG A 30 2.73 17.65 6.38
CA ARG A 30 3.24 18.61 7.35
C ARG A 30 3.97 17.94 8.51
N ARG A 31 3.56 16.73 8.90
CA ARG A 31 4.22 15.92 9.94
C ARG A 31 5.44 15.14 9.43
N GLY A 32 5.73 15.19 8.15
CA GLY A 32 6.85 14.45 7.55
C GLY A 32 6.62 12.93 7.43
N LEU A 33 5.36 12.46 7.54
CA LEU A 33 5.01 11.04 7.38
C LEU A 33 5.01 10.62 5.91
N ILE A 34 4.65 11.52 5.02
CA ILE A 34 4.73 11.36 3.57
C ILE A 34 5.35 12.60 2.94
N THR A 35 5.91 12.47 1.75
CA THR A 35 6.44 13.62 1.00
C THR A 35 5.34 14.35 0.23
N ALA A 36 5.61 15.57 -0.24
CA ALA A 36 4.69 16.29 -1.10
C ALA A 36 4.41 15.52 -2.41
N GLU A 37 5.44 14.87 -2.99
CA GLU A 37 5.28 13.98 -4.14
C GLU A 37 4.43 12.75 -3.79
N GLY A 38 4.55 12.25 -2.55
CA GLY A 38 3.74 11.16 -2.03
C GLY A 38 2.25 11.51 -1.95
N ALA A 39 1.90 12.78 -1.67
CA ALA A 39 0.52 13.25 -1.65
C ALA A 39 -0.17 13.09 -3.02
N ALA A 40 0.57 13.22 -4.12
CA ALA A 40 0.05 13.04 -5.46
C ALA A 40 -0.50 11.61 -5.72
N ARG A 41 0.01 10.58 -5.01
CA ARG A 41 -0.52 9.21 -5.09
C ARG A 41 -1.94 9.09 -4.56
N TYR A 42 -2.33 9.99 -3.66
CA TYR A 42 -3.70 10.13 -3.14
C TYR A 42 -4.56 11.10 -3.98
N GLY A 43 -4.01 11.58 -5.09
CA GLY A 43 -4.64 12.61 -5.92
C GLY A 43 -4.80 13.94 -5.20
N VAL A 44 -3.94 14.26 -4.23
CA VAL A 44 -4.01 15.51 -3.46
C VAL A 44 -2.98 16.51 -3.96
N VAL A 45 -3.46 17.70 -4.25
CA VAL A 45 -2.64 18.86 -4.59
C VAL A 45 -2.55 19.76 -3.35
N LEU A 46 -1.34 20.16 -3.01
CA LEU A 46 -1.10 21.05 -1.89
C LEU A 46 -0.98 22.51 -2.37
N ALA A 47 -1.64 23.40 -1.66
CA ALA A 47 -1.48 24.84 -1.82
C ALA A 47 -0.13 25.31 -1.24
N ALA A 48 0.25 26.56 -1.52
CA ALA A 48 1.51 27.13 -1.05
C ALA A 48 1.64 27.17 0.49
N ASP A 49 0.53 27.23 1.20
CA ASP A 49 0.46 27.19 2.66
C ASP A 49 0.50 25.77 3.27
N GLY A 50 0.60 24.75 2.40
CA GLY A 50 0.61 23.34 2.80
C GLY A 50 -0.75 22.73 3.09
N SER A 51 -1.85 23.46 2.88
CA SER A 51 -3.21 22.92 2.93
C SER A 51 -3.54 22.17 1.62
N ALA A 52 -4.59 21.35 1.64
CA ALA A 52 -5.09 20.73 0.43
C ALA A 52 -5.86 21.75 -0.41
N ASP A 53 -5.49 21.90 -1.69
CA ASP A 53 -6.26 22.66 -2.68
C ASP A 53 -7.44 21.80 -3.13
N ALA A 54 -8.64 22.18 -2.77
CA ALA A 54 -9.86 21.40 -2.99
C ALA A 54 -10.19 21.25 -4.50
N GLU A 55 -10.07 22.34 -5.26
CA GLU A 55 -10.42 22.35 -6.69
C GLU A 55 -9.38 21.56 -7.51
N ALA A 56 -8.10 21.84 -7.32
CA ALA A 56 -7.03 21.12 -7.99
C ALA A 56 -7.00 19.63 -7.61
N THR A 57 -7.31 19.30 -6.35
CA THR A 57 -7.43 17.91 -5.88
C THR A 57 -8.58 17.18 -6.56
N ALA A 58 -9.77 17.81 -6.66
CA ALA A 58 -10.91 17.23 -7.34
C ALA A 58 -10.58 16.94 -8.82
N ALA A 59 -10.04 17.93 -9.54
CA ALA A 59 -9.65 17.80 -10.93
C ALA A 59 -8.59 16.70 -11.16
N LEU A 60 -7.60 16.58 -10.27
CA LEU A 60 -6.57 15.52 -10.34
C LEU A 60 -7.19 14.14 -10.11
N ARG A 61 -8.05 14.01 -9.10
CA ARG A 61 -8.73 12.73 -8.79
C ARG A 61 -9.65 12.27 -9.91
N ASP A 62 -10.35 13.18 -10.56
CA ASP A 62 -11.22 12.83 -11.70
C ASP A 62 -10.41 12.30 -12.88
N ARG A 63 -9.27 12.92 -13.19
CA ARG A 63 -8.33 12.38 -14.18
C ARG A 63 -7.80 11.01 -13.80
N MET A 64 -7.33 10.86 -12.57
CA MET A 64 -6.78 9.58 -12.08
C MET A 64 -7.83 8.46 -12.11
N ARG A 65 -9.10 8.78 -11.84
CA ARG A 65 -10.20 7.80 -11.95
C ARG A 65 -10.49 7.43 -13.41
N ALA A 66 -10.45 8.40 -14.30
CA ALA A 66 -10.66 8.18 -15.74
C ALA A 66 -9.54 7.32 -16.35
N ASP A 67 -8.30 7.49 -15.88
CA ASP A 67 -7.14 6.74 -16.35
C ASP A 67 -7.04 5.32 -15.76
N ARG A 68 -7.87 4.99 -14.76
CA ARG A 68 -7.88 3.65 -14.16
C ARG A 68 -8.48 2.61 -15.10
N PRO A 69 -7.97 1.37 -15.12
CA PRO A 69 -8.66 0.27 -15.78
C PRO A 69 -10.03 0.04 -15.12
N ALA A 70 -11.01 -0.41 -15.93
CA ALA A 70 -12.37 -0.69 -15.45
C ALA A 70 -12.38 -1.74 -14.31
N GLU A 71 -11.45 -2.69 -14.39
CA GLU A 71 -11.21 -3.66 -13.33
C GLU A 71 -9.82 -3.42 -12.74
N LEU A 72 -9.78 -3.17 -11.43
CA LEU A 72 -8.51 -3.06 -10.71
C LEU A 72 -7.92 -4.46 -10.50
N PRO A 73 -6.59 -4.61 -10.69
CA PRO A 73 -5.96 -5.90 -10.43
C PRO A 73 -6.12 -6.27 -8.95
N VAL A 74 -6.61 -7.48 -8.72
CA VAL A 74 -6.62 -8.06 -7.38
C VAL A 74 -5.25 -8.67 -7.11
N PHE A 75 -4.74 -8.47 -5.90
CA PHE A 75 -3.47 -9.07 -5.50
C PHE A 75 -3.58 -10.60 -5.59
N ASP A 76 -2.71 -11.19 -6.41
CA ASP A 76 -2.60 -12.64 -6.53
C ASP A 76 -1.71 -13.15 -5.38
N MET A 77 -2.31 -13.93 -4.48
CA MET A 77 -1.61 -14.57 -3.37
C MET A 77 -0.68 -15.72 -3.84
N GLY A 78 -0.68 -16.02 -5.13
CA GLY A 78 0.06 -17.13 -5.71
C GLY A 78 -0.72 -18.44 -5.74
N PRO A 79 -0.06 -19.58 -5.91
CA PRO A 79 -0.71 -20.88 -6.03
C PRO A 79 -1.54 -21.23 -4.79
N PRO A 80 -2.52 -22.14 -4.92
CA PRO A 80 -3.28 -22.66 -3.79
C PRO A 80 -2.35 -23.22 -2.70
N LEU A 81 -2.77 -23.10 -1.44
CA LEU A 81 -1.98 -23.54 -0.29
C LEU A 81 -1.46 -24.98 -0.40
N ALA A 82 -2.29 -25.90 -0.92
CA ALA A 82 -1.91 -27.30 -1.09
C ALA A 82 -0.71 -27.46 -2.04
N GLU A 83 -0.65 -26.68 -3.11
CA GLU A 83 0.47 -26.69 -4.05
C GLU A 83 1.74 -26.09 -3.40
N LEU A 84 1.60 -25.00 -2.65
CA LEU A 84 2.73 -24.41 -1.93
C LEU A 84 3.32 -25.37 -0.88
N LEU A 85 2.48 -26.09 -0.14
CA LEU A 85 2.92 -27.08 0.83
C LEU A 85 3.63 -28.27 0.16
N ALA A 86 3.10 -28.76 -0.97
CA ALA A 86 3.74 -29.83 -1.72
C ALA A 86 5.13 -29.42 -2.24
N ARG A 87 5.22 -28.20 -2.79
CA ARG A 87 6.50 -27.65 -3.27
C ARG A 87 7.50 -27.45 -2.13
N CYS A 88 7.06 -26.92 -0.99
CA CYS A 88 7.94 -26.78 0.17
C CYS A 88 8.46 -28.13 0.66
N GLN A 89 7.62 -29.16 0.69
CA GLN A 89 8.03 -30.52 1.07
C GLN A 89 9.04 -31.11 0.08
N GLU A 90 8.83 -30.90 -1.21
CA GLU A 90 9.76 -31.33 -2.27
C GLU A 90 11.12 -30.63 -2.14
N GLU A 91 11.13 -29.30 -1.95
CA GLU A 91 12.35 -28.51 -1.88
C GLU A 91 13.14 -28.73 -0.57
N THR A 92 12.47 -28.95 0.54
CA THR A 92 13.09 -29.03 1.87
C THR A 92 13.25 -30.46 2.39
N GLY A 93 12.49 -31.42 1.86
CA GLY A 93 12.38 -32.78 2.40
C GLY A 93 11.67 -32.87 3.76
N LEU A 94 11.13 -31.77 4.26
CA LEU A 94 10.43 -31.72 5.55
C LEU A 94 8.92 -31.94 5.36
N PRO A 95 8.23 -32.59 6.33
CA PRO A 95 6.78 -32.73 6.29
C PRO A 95 6.11 -31.37 6.42
N ALA A 96 4.90 -31.24 5.86
CA ALA A 96 4.11 -30.04 6.01
C ALA A 96 3.90 -29.69 7.49
N PRO A 97 3.94 -28.39 7.85
CA PRO A 97 3.75 -27.98 9.23
C PRO A 97 2.36 -28.41 9.74
N GLN A 98 2.33 -28.95 10.94
CA GLN A 98 1.13 -29.39 11.61
C GLN A 98 0.62 -28.32 12.58
N ARG A 99 -0.69 -28.14 12.66
CA ARG A 99 -1.27 -27.27 13.68
C ARG A 99 -1.02 -27.90 15.06
N PRO A 100 -0.49 -27.14 16.03
CA PRO A 100 -0.29 -27.66 17.38
C PRO A 100 -1.62 -28.12 18.01
N ALA A 101 -1.60 -29.23 18.76
CA ALA A 101 -2.80 -29.79 19.36
C ALA A 101 -3.49 -28.87 20.40
N TRP A 102 -2.75 -27.87 20.89
CA TRP A 102 -3.23 -26.86 21.85
C TRP A 102 -3.73 -25.56 21.19
N ALA A 103 -3.69 -25.47 19.89
CA ALA A 103 -4.07 -24.27 19.13
C ALA A 103 -5.51 -24.36 18.61
#